data_9fc2add3cdece4a4a981e825ef7f55c0
#
_entry.id   9fc2add3cdece4a4a981e825ef7f55c0
#
_cell.length_a   1.000
_cell.length_b   1.000
_cell.length_c   1.000
_cell.angle_alpha   90.00
_cell.angle_beta   90.00
_cell.angle_gamma   90.00
#
_symmetry.space_group_name_H-M   'P 1'
#
loop_
_entity.id
_entity.type
_entity.pdbx_description
1 polymer ?
#
loop_
_entity_poly.entity_id
_entity_poly.type
_entity_poly.pdbx_seq_one_letter_code
_entity_poly.pdbx_strand_id
1 'polypeptide(L)'
;KTIFSIGAKYGYSAFNYYGAALSDPTSSYAPSEDLLQRDRETNQVNQTIAATIGFESKEEAEVGYLLDLGYTNFSHKYGLSRVMDGPTEHTLEAKFDLNAGFNGNMRVGLGGLVEYFNYSLPEVGGYEYEFKNHVEAMLSPYYKVEGDNWNLKLGANVMLATGDETKFMASPNVAADVEVADKTELYVNAGGKMYSNSMYEMSRVNRYLYPMAELLPSRNWLDAVLGIRSGVAPGFWFDVFAGYKITSDDVLFTQSDVWSANYFGSFSVAEPGIDTKQLFVGAN
;
A
#
# COMPACT_ATOMS: atom_id res chain seq x y z
N LYS A 1 11.43 -27.02 14.22
CA LYS A 1 12.48 -26.47 13.35
C LYS A 1 11.98 -25.15 12.80
N THR A 2 12.82 -24.12 12.84
CA THR A 2 12.53 -22.75 12.35
C THR A 2 13.13 -22.58 10.96
N ILE A 3 12.42 -21.90 10.09
CA ILE A 3 12.93 -21.37 8.82
C ILE A 3 13.33 -19.91 9.09
N PHE A 4 14.55 -19.56 8.70
CA PHE A 4 15.06 -18.20 8.77
C PHE A 4 15.18 -17.66 7.36
N SER A 5 14.73 -16.42 7.16
CA SER A 5 14.82 -15.71 5.90
C SER A 5 15.45 -14.32 6.10
N ILE A 6 16.20 -13.87 5.13
CA ILE A 6 16.72 -12.52 5.05
C ILE A 6 16.52 -11.99 3.65
N GLY A 7 16.08 -10.76 3.53
CA GLY A 7 15.86 -10.08 2.26
C GLY A 7 16.47 -8.69 2.26
N ALA A 8 16.92 -8.26 1.08
CA ALA A 8 17.33 -6.89 0.84
C ALA A 8 16.83 -6.44 -0.55
N LYS A 9 16.42 -5.19 -0.65
CA LYS A 9 15.93 -4.60 -1.90
C LYS A 9 16.52 -3.22 -2.05
N TYR A 10 16.98 -2.93 -3.27
CA TYR A 10 17.31 -1.58 -3.71
C TYR A 10 16.45 -1.22 -4.91
N GLY A 11 15.86 -0.05 -4.89
CA GLY A 11 15.08 0.51 -5.99
C GLY A 11 15.58 1.89 -6.38
N TYR A 12 15.66 2.15 -7.67
CA TYR A 12 16.02 3.45 -8.22
C TYR A 12 15.08 3.77 -9.39
N SER A 13 14.49 4.95 -9.37
CA SER A 13 13.61 5.44 -10.43
C SER A 13 13.90 6.90 -10.71
N ALA A 14 14.33 7.20 -11.93
CA ALA A 14 14.52 8.56 -12.40
C ALA A 14 13.48 8.88 -13.46
N PHE A 15 12.85 10.03 -13.35
CA PHE A 15 11.80 10.47 -14.27
C PHE A 15 11.69 12.00 -14.29
N ASN A 16 11.06 12.52 -15.34
CA ASN A 16 10.75 13.95 -15.42
C ASN A 16 9.27 14.17 -15.11
N TYR A 17 8.96 15.23 -14.36
CA TYR A 17 7.59 15.68 -14.23
C TYR A 17 7.09 16.26 -15.56
N TYR A 18 5.93 15.80 -16.03
CA TYR A 18 5.32 16.28 -17.24
C TYR A 18 4.81 17.72 -17.05
N GLY A 19 4.94 18.52 -18.10
CA GLY A 19 4.46 19.90 -18.10
C GLY A 19 5.33 20.89 -17.31
N ALA A 20 6.37 20.41 -16.65
CA ALA A 20 7.32 21.30 -16.02
C ALA A 20 8.07 22.09 -17.08
N ALA A 21 8.18 23.39 -16.87
CA ALA A 21 8.88 24.35 -17.74
C ALA A 21 8.27 24.59 -19.15
N LEU A 22 7.04 24.18 -19.41
CA LEU A 22 6.34 24.70 -20.58
C LEU A 22 5.84 26.11 -20.23
N SER A 23 6.47 27.12 -20.84
CA SER A 23 5.97 28.48 -20.75
C SER A 23 4.55 28.53 -21.30
N ASP A 24 3.61 29.04 -20.51
CA ASP A 24 2.32 29.49 -21.04
C ASP A 24 2.58 30.58 -22.08
N PRO A 25 2.33 30.34 -23.37
CA PRO A 25 2.57 31.35 -24.41
C PRO A 25 1.70 32.59 -24.26
N THR A 26 0.69 32.55 -23.38
CA THR A 26 -0.21 33.64 -23.06
C THR A 26 0.21 34.43 -21.82
N SER A 27 1.17 33.91 -21.05
CA SER A 27 1.70 34.55 -19.86
C SER A 27 2.66 35.67 -20.25
N SER A 28 2.45 36.86 -19.70
CA SER A 28 3.43 37.95 -19.78
C SER A 28 4.70 37.67 -18.93
N TYR A 29 4.77 36.57 -18.26
CA TYR A 29 5.93 36.04 -17.55
C TYR A 29 6.69 35.12 -18.51
N ALA A 30 7.58 35.67 -19.30
CA ALA A 30 8.56 34.89 -20.01
C ALA A 30 9.47 34.21 -18.95
N PRO A 31 9.63 32.89 -18.95
CA PRO A 31 10.62 32.26 -18.10
C PRO A 31 11.98 32.89 -18.40
N SER A 32 12.77 33.15 -17.35
CA SER A 32 14.14 33.63 -17.55
C SER A 32 14.90 32.61 -18.41
N GLU A 33 15.88 33.04 -19.20
CA GLU A 33 16.73 32.13 -19.99
C GLU A 33 17.34 31.04 -19.15
N ASP A 34 17.58 31.27 -17.86
CA ASP A 34 17.98 30.29 -16.88
C ASP A 34 16.96 29.15 -16.67
N LEU A 35 15.66 29.41 -16.76
CA LEU A 35 14.62 28.38 -16.67
C LEU A 35 14.58 27.49 -17.91
N LEU A 36 14.89 28.05 -19.09
CA LEU A 36 14.93 27.30 -20.33
C LEU A 36 16.17 26.42 -20.47
N GLN A 37 17.26 26.70 -19.77
CA GLN A 37 18.48 25.88 -19.77
C GLN A 37 18.41 24.67 -18.83
N ARG A 38 17.32 24.48 -18.11
CA ARG A 38 17.24 23.56 -17.01
C ARG A 38 16.55 22.24 -17.33
N ASP A 39 17.09 21.44 -18.26
CA ASP A 39 16.79 20.00 -18.42
C ASP A 39 16.86 19.20 -17.09
N ARG A 40 17.49 19.80 -16.11
CA ARG A 40 17.69 19.19 -14.80
C ARG A 40 16.58 19.48 -13.78
N GLU A 41 15.73 20.48 -13.97
CA GLU A 41 14.76 20.91 -12.96
C GLU A 41 13.45 20.12 -12.96
N THR A 42 13.19 19.41 -14.02
CA THR A 42 12.04 18.53 -14.15
C THR A 42 12.33 17.11 -13.67
N ASN A 43 13.62 16.78 -13.46
CA ASN A 43 14.02 15.44 -13.13
C ASN A 43 13.85 15.16 -11.63
N GLN A 44 13.17 14.06 -11.30
CA GLN A 44 13.07 13.52 -9.96
C GLN A 44 13.73 12.15 -9.91
N VAL A 45 14.29 11.84 -8.76
CA VAL A 45 14.85 10.52 -8.46
C VAL A 45 14.26 10.00 -7.17
N ASN A 46 13.62 8.86 -7.26
CA ASN A 46 13.13 8.11 -6.11
C ASN A 46 14.09 6.96 -5.82
N GLN A 47 14.49 6.83 -4.56
CA GLN A 47 15.33 5.74 -4.09
C GLN A 47 14.62 4.97 -2.99
N THR A 48 14.77 3.65 -3.02
CA THR A 48 14.23 2.75 -1.98
C THR A 48 15.32 1.80 -1.54
N ILE A 49 15.53 1.71 -0.25
CA ILE A 49 16.37 0.69 0.39
C ILE A 49 15.49 -0.05 1.38
N ALA A 50 15.40 -1.36 1.27
CA ALA A 50 14.64 -2.15 2.23
C ALA A 50 15.42 -3.39 2.66
N ALA A 51 15.22 -3.78 3.90
CA ALA A 51 15.76 -5.00 4.50
C ALA A 51 14.66 -5.72 5.29
N THR A 52 14.65 -7.04 5.23
CA THR A 52 13.70 -7.87 5.96
C THR A 52 14.39 -9.05 6.62
N ILE A 53 13.92 -9.44 7.80
CA ILE A 53 14.35 -10.63 8.52
C ILE A 53 13.09 -11.38 8.93
N GLY A 54 13.02 -12.67 8.61
CA GLY A 54 11.86 -13.51 8.90
C GLY A 54 12.23 -14.77 9.66
N PHE A 55 11.31 -15.18 10.52
CA PHE A 55 11.34 -16.44 11.28
C PHE A 55 9.99 -17.11 11.13
N GLU A 56 9.98 -18.36 10.70
CA GLU A 56 8.75 -19.11 10.48
C GLU A 56 8.88 -20.54 11.01
N SER A 57 7.83 -21.05 11.62
CA SER A 57 7.73 -22.47 11.95
C SER A 57 7.50 -23.29 10.69
N LYS A 58 7.87 -24.59 10.72
CA LYS A 58 7.44 -25.51 9.66
C LYS A 58 5.93 -25.72 9.71
N GLU A 59 5.31 -25.96 8.56
CA GLU A 59 3.85 -26.15 8.39
C GLU A 59 3.27 -27.27 9.28
N GLU A 60 4.05 -28.33 9.57
CA GLU A 60 3.62 -29.47 10.38
C GLU A 60 3.63 -29.20 11.90
N ALA A 61 3.94 -27.99 12.33
CA ALA A 61 4.01 -27.67 13.76
C ALA A 61 2.62 -27.58 14.39
N GLU A 62 2.42 -28.22 15.56
CA GLU A 62 1.18 -28.06 16.34
C GLU A 62 0.95 -26.57 16.71
N VAL A 63 2.02 -25.86 17.01
CA VAL A 63 2.03 -24.40 17.19
C VAL A 63 2.84 -23.79 16.06
N GLY A 64 2.15 -23.06 15.19
CA GLY A 64 2.73 -22.30 14.10
C GLY A 64 3.05 -20.89 14.54
N TYR A 65 4.14 -20.34 14.03
CA TYR A 65 4.47 -18.91 14.18
C TYR A 65 5.16 -18.39 12.93
N LEU A 66 4.93 -17.11 12.70
CA LEU A 66 5.65 -16.30 11.73
C LEU A 66 5.98 -14.97 12.42
N LEU A 67 7.18 -14.47 12.21
CA LEU A 67 7.61 -13.13 12.60
C LEU A 67 8.48 -12.57 11.50
N ASP A 68 8.01 -11.50 10.87
CA ASP A 68 8.77 -10.74 9.89
C ASP A 68 9.03 -9.34 10.44
N LEU A 69 10.28 -8.92 10.37
CA LEU A 69 10.71 -7.57 10.71
C LEU A 69 11.24 -6.91 9.45
N GLY A 70 10.75 -5.75 9.14
CA GLY A 70 11.07 -4.98 7.95
C GLY A 70 11.55 -3.56 8.27
N TYR A 71 12.45 -3.06 7.46
CA TYR A 71 12.81 -1.66 7.40
C TYR A 71 12.81 -1.21 5.95
N THR A 72 12.16 -0.09 5.67
CA THR A 72 12.17 0.55 4.36
C THR A 72 12.55 2.01 4.52
N ASN A 73 13.54 2.45 3.74
CA ASN A 73 13.85 3.84 3.53
C ASN A 73 13.46 4.21 2.11
N PHE A 74 12.62 5.21 1.96
CA PHE A 74 12.22 5.77 0.69
C PHE A 74 12.53 7.26 0.66
N SER A 75 13.14 7.75 -0.41
CA SER A 75 13.47 9.16 -0.53
C SER A 75 13.17 9.72 -1.92
N HIS A 76 12.63 10.91 -1.95
CA HIS A 76 12.72 11.82 -3.08
C HIS A 76 14.05 12.54 -3.00
N LYS A 77 14.89 12.42 -4.02
CA LYS A 77 16.21 13.07 -4.02
C LYS A 77 16.11 14.59 -4.08
N TYR A 78 15.13 15.08 -4.80
CA TYR A 78 14.92 16.51 -4.98
C TYR A 78 13.60 16.92 -4.35
N GLY A 79 13.61 18.07 -3.67
CA GLY A 79 12.40 18.78 -3.28
C GLY A 79 11.73 19.44 -4.47
N LEU A 80 10.71 20.22 -4.18
CA LEU A 80 9.96 20.97 -5.20
C LEU A 80 10.78 22.06 -5.89
N SER A 81 11.75 22.61 -5.20
CA SER A 81 12.78 23.43 -5.80
C SER A 81 14.11 22.69 -5.73
N ARG A 82 14.83 22.64 -6.82
CA ARG A 82 16.10 21.91 -6.97
C ARG A 82 17.21 22.27 -6.04
N VAL A 83 17.05 23.35 -5.37
CA VAL A 83 18.04 23.84 -4.40
C VAL A 83 17.96 23.06 -3.11
N MET A 84 16.98 22.16 -2.97
CA MET A 84 16.65 21.49 -1.73
C MET A 84 16.59 19.98 -1.88
N ASP A 85 17.00 19.28 -0.84
CA ASP A 85 16.81 17.85 -0.69
C ASP A 85 15.30 17.53 -0.62
N GLY A 86 14.92 16.39 -1.14
CA GLY A 86 13.55 15.89 -1.03
C GLY A 86 13.28 15.24 0.32
N PRO A 87 12.00 15.02 0.64
CA PRO A 87 11.60 14.33 1.86
C PRO A 87 12.02 12.85 1.83
N THR A 88 12.22 12.31 3.01
CA THR A 88 12.56 10.89 3.20
C THR A 88 11.59 10.26 4.19
N GLU A 89 11.09 9.10 3.86
CA GLU A 89 10.26 8.24 4.70
C GLU A 89 11.05 7.04 5.20
N HIS A 90 10.95 6.74 6.48
CA HIS A 90 11.48 5.56 7.13
C HIS A 90 10.32 4.75 7.69
N THR A 91 10.14 3.53 7.23
CA THR A 91 9.09 2.64 7.72
C THR A 91 9.73 1.47 8.44
N LEU A 92 9.33 1.24 9.68
CA LEU A 92 9.59 0.02 10.43
C LEU A 92 8.34 -0.82 10.45
N GLU A 93 8.46 -2.08 10.04
CA GLU A 93 7.36 -3.05 9.99
C GLU A 93 7.64 -4.24 10.90
N ALA A 94 6.62 -4.67 11.64
CA ALA A 94 6.63 -5.93 12.36
C ALA A 94 5.33 -6.67 12.05
N LYS A 95 5.43 -7.82 11.37
CA LYS A 95 4.33 -8.70 11.05
C LYS A 95 4.49 -10.01 11.81
N PHE A 96 3.41 -10.49 12.40
CA PHE A 96 3.41 -11.78 13.07
C PHE A 96 2.14 -12.58 12.80
N ASP A 97 2.23 -13.87 12.92
CA ASP A 97 1.11 -14.81 13.00
C ASP A 97 1.45 -15.89 14.03
N LEU A 98 0.57 -16.10 14.96
CA LEU A 98 0.66 -17.18 15.96
C LEU A 98 -0.58 -18.03 15.82
N ASN A 99 -0.41 -19.34 15.65
CA ASN A 99 -1.54 -20.22 15.52
C ASN A 99 -1.28 -21.57 16.19
N ALA A 100 -2.36 -22.22 16.62
CA ALA A 100 -2.32 -23.53 17.23
C ALA A 100 -3.37 -24.44 16.60
N GLY A 101 -2.93 -25.66 16.24
CA GLY A 101 -3.82 -26.68 15.74
C GLY A 101 -4.50 -27.45 16.87
N PHE A 102 -5.74 -27.87 16.66
CA PHE A 102 -6.46 -28.79 17.54
C PHE A 102 -7.42 -29.66 16.72
N ASN A 103 -7.72 -30.83 17.20
CA ASN A 103 -8.55 -31.84 16.52
C ASN A 103 -8.15 -32.17 15.06
N GLY A 104 -6.88 -31.99 14.72
CA GLY A 104 -6.31 -32.39 13.43
C GLY A 104 -6.59 -31.49 12.25
N ASN A 105 -7.79 -30.89 12.15
CA ASN A 105 -8.23 -30.10 11.02
C ASN A 105 -8.69 -28.68 11.39
N MET A 106 -8.49 -28.28 12.63
CA MET A 106 -8.90 -26.97 13.14
C MET A 106 -7.70 -26.20 13.65
N ARG A 107 -7.69 -24.88 13.40
CA ARG A 107 -6.67 -23.95 13.93
C ARG A 107 -7.33 -22.69 14.47
N VAL A 108 -6.80 -22.18 15.56
CA VAL A 108 -7.04 -20.81 16.02
C VAL A 108 -5.75 -20.04 15.85
N GLY A 109 -5.86 -18.77 15.48
CA GLY A 109 -4.69 -17.94 15.29
C GLY A 109 -4.95 -16.49 15.58
N LEU A 110 -3.85 -15.77 15.74
CA LEU A 110 -3.78 -14.33 15.88
C LEU A 110 -2.66 -13.82 14.98
N GLY A 111 -3.05 -13.16 13.90
CA GLY A 111 -2.15 -12.37 13.07
C GLY A 111 -2.05 -10.93 13.56
N GLY A 112 -1.00 -10.25 13.17
CA GLY A 112 -0.86 -8.83 13.43
C GLY A 112 0.18 -8.17 12.54
N LEU A 113 0.04 -6.87 12.39
CA LEU A 113 0.95 -5.98 11.67
C LEU A 113 1.06 -4.69 12.47
N VAL A 114 2.28 -4.22 12.65
CA VAL A 114 2.55 -2.90 13.21
C VAL A 114 3.54 -2.21 12.28
N GLU A 115 3.20 -1.00 11.88
CA GLU A 115 4.03 -0.15 11.05
C GLU A 115 4.25 1.19 11.74
N TYR A 116 5.48 1.64 11.76
CA TYR A 116 5.85 2.97 12.25
C TYR A 116 6.47 3.77 11.11
N PHE A 117 5.86 4.89 10.81
CA PHE A 117 6.28 5.84 9.80
C PHE A 117 6.97 7.04 10.44
N ASN A 118 8.20 7.31 10.01
CA ASN A 118 8.97 8.46 10.43
C ASN A 118 9.45 9.23 9.19
N TYR A 119 9.28 10.54 9.21
CA TYR A 119 9.62 11.41 8.09
C TYR A 119 10.77 12.35 8.44
N SER A 120 11.75 12.41 7.56
CA SER A 120 12.79 13.45 7.55
C SER A 120 12.41 14.48 6.49
N LEU A 121 12.01 15.66 6.94
CA LEU A 121 11.50 16.73 6.10
C LEU A 121 12.51 17.86 6.04
N PRO A 122 13.03 18.23 4.85
CA PRO A 122 13.93 19.37 4.71
C PRO A 122 13.16 20.67 4.94
N GLU A 123 13.85 21.64 5.56
CA GLU A 123 13.32 22.99 5.69
C GLU A 123 13.30 23.68 4.33
N VAL A 124 12.11 24.10 3.91
CA VAL A 124 11.88 24.79 2.65
C VAL A 124 11.43 26.22 2.96
N GLY A 125 12.18 27.22 2.58
CA GLY A 125 11.84 28.63 2.87
C GLY A 125 10.43 29.00 2.40
N GLY A 126 9.50 29.06 3.34
CA GLY A 126 8.10 29.44 3.11
C GLY A 126 7.14 28.30 2.76
N TYR A 127 7.60 27.04 2.72
CA TYR A 127 6.76 25.86 2.52
C TYR A 127 7.09 24.81 3.60
N GLU A 128 6.10 24.19 4.18
CA GLU A 128 6.26 23.08 5.10
C GLU A 128 5.69 21.82 4.48
N TYR A 129 6.42 20.73 4.61
CA TYR A 129 5.86 19.40 4.34
C TYR A 129 4.96 19.03 5.52
N GLU A 130 3.79 18.49 5.22
CA GLU A 130 2.77 18.21 6.24
C GLU A 130 2.82 16.78 6.80
N PHE A 131 3.80 15.96 6.38
CA PHE A 131 3.93 14.58 6.84
C PHE A 131 4.27 14.51 8.34
N LYS A 132 3.56 13.68 9.08
CA LYS A 132 3.77 13.45 10.49
C LYS A 132 4.08 12.00 10.81
N ASN A 133 4.93 11.82 11.82
CA ASN A 133 5.23 10.48 12.30
C ASN A 133 3.99 9.85 12.92
N HIS A 134 3.71 8.60 12.55
CA HIS A 134 2.54 7.90 13.03
C HIS A 134 2.78 6.39 13.12
N VAL A 135 1.87 5.71 13.79
CA VAL A 135 1.86 4.24 13.93
C VAL A 135 0.54 3.72 13.38
N GLU A 136 0.63 2.65 12.60
CA GLU A 136 -0.50 1.83 12.23
C GLU A 136 -0.37 0.44 12.82
N ALA A 137 -1.47 -0.11 13.31
CA ALA A 137 -1.49 -1.43 13.89
C ALA A 137 -2.75 -2.18 13.47
N MET A 138 -2.58 -3.48 13.20
CA MET A 138 -3.66 -4.40 12.89
C MET A 138 -3.52 -5.66 13.72
N LEU A 139 -4.63 -6.14 14.29
CA LEU A 139 -4.77 -7.45 14.90
C LEU A 139 -5.84 -8.23 14.15
N SER A 140 -5.54 -9.49 13.86
CA SER A 140 -6.38 -10.36 13.03
C SER A 140 -6.58 -11.72 13.71
N PRO A 141 -7.45 -11.80 14.72
CA PRO A 141 -7.86 -13.10 15.28
C PRO A 141 -8.64 -13.90 14.24
N TYR A 142 -8.38 -15.19 14.16
CA TYR A 142 -9.06 -16.07 13.22
C TYR A 142 -9.21 -17.50 13.74
N TYR A 143 -10.18 -18.18 13.15
CA TYR A 143 -10.43 -19.60 13.26
C TYR A 143 -10.42 -20.22 11.86
N LYS A 144 -9.70 -21.32 11.67
CA LYS A 144 -9.61 -22.03 10.39
C LYS A 144 -10.02 -23.48 10.57
N VAL A 145 -10.80 -23.99 9.64
CA VAL A 145 -11.21 -25.40 9.54
C VAL A 145 -10.94 -25.88 8.14
N GLU A 146 -10.41 -27.09 8.03
CA GLU A 146 -10.16 -27.77 6.77
C GLU A 146 -10.98 -29.05 6.71
N GLY A 147 -11.83 -29.19 5.69
CA GLY A 147 -12.54 -30.42 5.38
C GLY A 147 -11.86 -31.16 4.24
N ASP A 148 -12.46 -32.28 3.79
CA ASP A 148 -11.90 -33.10 2.70
C ASP A 148 -11.86 -32.35 1.37
N ASN A 149 -12.87 -31.52 1.11
CA ASN A 149 -13.03 -30.77 -0.14
C ASN A 149 -13.41 -29.30 0.08
N TRP A 150 -13.22 -28.76 1.26
CA TRP A 150 -13.52 -27.37 1.59
C TRP A 150 -12.60 -26.84 2.67
N ASN A 151 -12.37 -25.54 2.64
CA ASN A 151 -11.67 -24.80 3.67
C ASN A 151 -12.51 -23.60 4.11
N LEU A 152 -12.44 -23.27 5.38
CA LEU A 152 -13.12 -22.11 5.95
C LEU A 152 -12.21 -21.39 6.93
N LYS A 153 -12.02 -20.10 6.72
CA LYS A 153 -11.41 -19.17 7.67
C LYS A 153 -12.43 -18.15 8.09
N LEU A 154 -12.64 -18.01 9.38
CA LEU A 154 -13.48 -16.98 9.98
C LEU A 154 -12.63 -16.11 10.90
N GLY A 155 -12.64 -14.82 10.69
CA GLY A 155 -11.85 -13.87 11.48
C GLY A 155 -12.36 -12.46 11.34
N ALA A 156 -11.66 -11.57 12.01
CA ALA A 156 -11.86 -10.13 11.91
C ALA A 156 -10.51 -9.42 11.91
N ASN A 157 -10.43 -8.29 11.24
CA ASN A 157 -9.31 -7.37 11.33
C ASN A 157 -9.73 -6.17 12.19
N VAL A 158 -8.95 -5.86 13.20
CA VAL A 158 -9.12 -4.67 14.04
C VAL A 158 -7.90 -3.80 13.83
N MET A 159 -8.10 -2.58 13.38
CA MET A 159 -7.03 -1.69 12.95
C MET A 159 -7.13 -0.34 13.63
N LEU A 160 -5.95 0.22 13.89
CA LEU A 160 -5.76 1.54 14.49
C LEU A 160 -4.66 2.26 13.72
N ALA A 161 -4.89 3.50 13.34
CA ALA A 161 -3.87 4.43 12.88
C ALA A 161 -3.83 5.63 13.82
N THR A 162 -2.64 6.00 14.26
CA THR A 162 -2.40 7.23 15.02
C THR A 162 -1.92 8.32 14.07
N GLY A 163 -1.98 9.57 14.47
CA GLY A 163 -1.59 10.72 13.67
C GLY A 163 -2.22 11.96 14.29
N ASP A 164 -2.55 12.97 13.50
CA ASP A 164 -3.33 14.12 13.98
C ASP A 164 -4.70 13.69 14.50
N GLU A 165 -5.29 12.70 13.83
CA GLU A 165 -6.51 12.04 14.26
C GLU A 165 -6.26 10.55 14.40
N THR A 166 -6.77 9.97 15.47
CA THR A 166 -6.76 8.52 15.64
C THR A 166 -7.91 7.92 14.86
N LYS A 167 -7.59 7.06 13.89
CA LYS A 167 -8.58 6.32 13.12
C LYS A 167 -8.65 4.88 13.58
N PHE A 168 -9.85 4.40 13.77
CA PHE A 168 -10.14 3.02 14.15
C PHE A 168 -11.04 2.39 13.08
N MET A 169 -10.80 1.10 12.82
CA MET A 169 -11.60 0.31 11.89
C MET A 169 -11.67 -1.14 12.34
N ALA A 170 -12.81 -1.78 12.11
CA ALA A 170 -12.95 -3.23 12.19
C ALA A 170 -13.60 -3.74 10.89
N SER A 171 -13.09 -4.84 10.36
CA SER A 171 -13.56 -5.44 9.13
C SER A 171 -13.59 -6.97 9.21
N PRO A 172 -14.37 -7.67 8.37
CA PRO A 172 -14.29 -9.12 8.28
C PRO A 172 -12.89 -9.58 7.83
N ASN A 173 -12.54 -10.83 8.14
CA ASN A 173 -11.41 -11.56 7.60
C ASN A 173 -11.87 -13.00 7.35
N VAL A 174 -12.63 -13.19 6.29
CA VAL A 174 -13.31 -14.44 5.94
C VAL A 174 -12.78 -14.94 4.61
N ALA A 175 -12.46 -16.22 4.56
CA ALA A 175 -12.16 -16.92 3.32
C ALA A 175 -12.81 -18.30 3.38
N ALA A 176 -13.45 -18.71 2.31
CA ALA A 176 -13.98 -20.06 2.16
C ALA A 176 -13.79 -20.52 0.72
N ASP A 177 -13.49 -21.77 0.57
CA ASP A 177 -13.43 -22.44 -0.73
C ASP A 177 -14.02 -23.85 -0.62
N VAL A 178 -14.60 -24.33 -1.70
CA VAL A 178 -15.15 -25.68 -1.80
C VAL A 178 -14.93 -26.23 -3.21
N GLU A 179 -14.36 -27.42 -3.28
CA GLU A 179 -14.26 -28.16 -4.54
C GLU A 179 -15.62 -28.80 -4.87
N VAL A 180 -16.26 -28.33 -5.91
CA VAL A 180 -17.61 -28.74 -6.34
C VAL A 180 -17.57 -29.81 -7.43
N ALA A 181 -16.44 -29.93 -8.14
CA ALA A 181 -16.16 -30.95 -9.12
C ALA A 181 -14.63 -31.12 -9.27
N ASP A 182 -14.17 -32.19 -9.93
CA ASP A 182 -12.74 -32.37 -10.18
C ASP A 182 -12.12 -31.11 -10.77
N LYS A 183 -11.12 -30.55 -10.05
CA LYS A 183 -10.40 -29.32 -10.39
C LYS A 183 -11.29 -28.07 -10.52
N THR A 184 -12.48 -28.08 -9.95
CA THR A 184 -13.39 -26.94 -9.96
C THR A 184 -13.76 -26.51 -8.55
N GLU A 185 -13.39 -25.31 -8.21
CA GLU A 185 -13.51 -24.71 -6.89
C GLU A 185 -14.36 -23.45 -6.94
N LEU A 186 -15.33 -23.35 -6.02
CA LEU A 186 -15.99 -22.11 -5.69
C LEU A 186 -15.28 -21.48 -4.50
N TYR A 187 -15.05 -20.17 -4.55
CA TYR A 187 -14.44 -19.46 -3.44
C TYR A 187 -15.13 -18.14 -3.12
N VAL A 188 -15.02 -17.74 -1.87
CA VAL A 188 -15.39 -16.42 -1.38
C VAL A 188 -14.32 -15.89 -0.46
N ASN A 189 -13.95 -14.63 -0.65
CA ASN A 189 -13.09 -13.89 0.25
C ASN A 189 -13.77 -12.59 0.64
N ALA A 190 -13.74 -12.24 1.91
CA ALA A 190 -14.24 -10.97 2.40
C ALA A 190 -13.29 -10.44 3.47
N GLY A 191 -12.74 -9.28 3.21
CA GLY A 191 -11.78 -8.64 4.09
C GLY A 191 -11.91 -7.13 4.06
N GLY A 192 -11.06 -6.48 4.79
CA GLY A 192 -10.86 -5.04 4.72
C GLY A 192 -9.52 -4.71 5.36
N LYS A 193 -8.97 -3.57 4.99
CA LYS A 193 -7.70 -3.09 5.53
C LYS A 193 -7.64 -1.57 5.54
N MET A 194 -6.74 -1.05 6.34
CA MET A 194 -6.34 0.34 6.26
C MET A 194 -5.19 0.47 5.26
N TYR A 195 -5.22 1.51 4.44
CA TYR A 195 -4.11 1.87 3.55
C TYR A 195 -3.44 3.10 4.16
N SER A 196 -2.16 3.02 4.42
CA SER A 196 -1.40 4.10 5.06
C SER A 196 -1.33 5.37 4.21
N ASN A 197 -1.43 5.22 2.89
CA ASN A 197 -1.20 6.31 1.94
C ASN A 197 0.15 7.01 2.17
N SER A 198 1.13 6.25 2.62
CA SER A 198 2.47 6.76 2.87
C SER A 198 3.10 7.31 1.59
N MET A 199 4.12 8.12 1.74
CA MET A 199 4.83 8.70 0.60
C MET A 199 5.37 7.60 -0.35
N TYR A 200 5.89 6.51 0.21
CA TYR A 200 6.34 5.36 -0.57
C TYR A 200 5.21 4.68 -1.33
N GLU A 201 4.09 4.37 -0.67
CA GLU A 201 2.95 3.73 -1.31
C GLU A 201 2.36 4.61 -2.41
N MET A 202 2.13 5.87 -2.13
CA MET A 202 1.57 6.83 -3.09
C MET A 202 2.49 7.03 -4.29
N SER A 203 3.81 7.08 -4.09
CA SER A 203 4.76 7.19 -5.20
C SER A 203 4.76 5.97 -6.13
N ARG A 204 4.36 4.80 -5.62
CA ARG A 204 4.19 3.58 -6.42
C ARG A 204 2.92 3.57 -7.23
N VAL A 205 1.85 4.16 -6.70
CA VAL A 205 0.58 4.32 -7.40
C VAL A 205 0.71 5.39 -8.47
N ASN A 206 1.28 6.52 -8.12
CA ASN A 206 1.48 7.64 -9.04
C ASN A 206 2.81 8.35 -8.76
N ARG A 207 3.83 8.07 -9.59
CA ARG A 207 5.15 8.69 -9.46
C ARG A 207 5.17 10.20 -9.69
N TYR A 208 4.15 10.73 -10.32
CA TYR A 208 4.01 12.16 -10.63
C TYR A 208 3.26 12.94 -9.55
N LEU A 209 3.01 12.28 -8.42
CA LEU A 209 2.35 12.90 -7.29
C LEU A 209 3.20 14.03 -6.71
N TYR A 210 2.53 15.12 -6.36
CA TYR A 210 3.13 16.22 -5.63
C TYR A 210 3.50 15.77 -4.20
N PRO A 211 4.78 15.83 -3.81
CA PRO A 211 5.24 15.13 -2.60
C PRO A 211 5.07 15.94 -1.31
N MET A 212 4.16 16.91 -1.23
CA MET A 212 4.05 17.81 -0.07
C MET A 212 2.86 17.53 0.84
N ALA A 213 1.83 16.86 0.36
CA ALA A 213 0.63 16.66 1.16
C ALA A 213 0.69 15.34 1.93
N GLU A 214 0.48 15.40 3.24
CA GLU A 214 0.14 14.24 4.03
C GLU A 214 -1.25 13.74 3.63
N LEU A 215 -1.37 12.44 3.45
CA LEU A 215 -2.63 11.79 3.18
C LEU A 215 -3.04 10.96 4.40
N LEU A 216 -4.26 11.18 4.87
CA LEU A 216 -4.82 10.36 5.94
C LEU A 216 -5.02 8.93 5.46
N PRO A 217 -4.88 7.92 6.35
CA PRO A 217 -5.14 6.53 6.00
C PRO A 217 -6.55 6.31 5.47
N SER A 218 -6.65 5.62 4.34
CA SER A 218 -7.92 5.20 3.76
C SER A 218 -8.44 3.93 4.44
N ARG A 219 -9.74 3.87 4.73
CA ARG A 219 -10.39 2.75 5.40
C ARG A 219 -11.18 1.91 4.42
N ASN A 220 -10.61 0.79 3.99
CA ASN A 220 -11.35 -0.20 3.22
C ASN A 220 -12.14 -1.11 4.15
N TRP A 221 -13.42 -0.83 4.32
CA TRP A 221 -14.34 -1.55 5.21
C TRP A 221 -14.65 -2.96 4.75
N LEU A 222 -14.74 -3.14 3.44
CA LEU A 222 -15.08 -4.39 2.80
C LEU A 222 -14.42 -4.47 1.43
N ASP A 223 -13.74 -5.58 1.19
CA ASP A 223 -13.30 -6.04 -0.12
C ASP A 223 -13.76 -7.50 -0.22
N ALA A 224 -14.89 -7.71 -0.88
CA ALA A 224 -15.53 -9.03 -1.00
C ALA A 224 -15.44 -9.50 -2.44
N VAL A 225 -14.98 -10.74 -2.61
CA VAL A 225 -14.86 -11.40 -3.91
C VAL A 225 -15.50 -12.78 -3.84
N LEU A 226 -16.31 -13.12 -4.81
CA LEU A 226 -16.86 -14.45 -5.06
C LEU A 226 -16.40 -14.90 -6.44
N GLY A 227 -15.92 -16.12 -6.59
CA GLY A 227 -15.46 -16.63 -7.87
C GLY A 227 -15.56 -18.13 -8.02
N ILE A 228 -15.35 -18.57 -9.25
CA ILE A 228 -15.20 -19.96 -9.65
C ILE A 228 -13.89 -20.11 -10.42
N ARG A 229 -13.10 -21.08 -10.01
CA ARG A 229 -11.82 -21.44 -10.59
C ARG A 229 -11.91 -22.87 -11.08
N SER A 230 -11.54 -23.16 -12.34
CA SER A 230 -11.63 -24.51 -12.89
C SER A 230 -10.50 -24.85 -13.85
N GLY A 231 -9.94 -26.04 -13.69
CA GLY A 231 -8.95 -26.65 -14.59
C GLY A 231 -9.62 -27.57 -15.59
N VAL A 232 -10.07 -27.05 -16.72
CA VAL A 232 -10.89 -27.78 -17.73
C VAL A 232 -10.06 -28.82 -18.51
N ALA A 233 -8.78 -28.55 -18.74
CA ALA A 233 -7.89 -29.44 -19.47
C ALA A 233 -6.43 -29.28 -18.99
N PRO A 234 -5.53 -30.23 -19.26
CA PRO A 234 -4.12 -30.06 -18.94
C PRO A 234 -3.55 -28.78 -19.56
N GLY A 235 -3.04 -27.88 -18.71
CA GLY A 235 -2.49 -26.60 -19.12
C GLY A 235 -3.52 -25.49 -19.41
N PHE A 236 -4.81 -25.76 -19.30
CA PHE A 236 -5.86 -24.76 -19.42
C PHE A 236 -6.74 -24.71 -18.16
N TRP A 237 -6.82 -23.56 -17.56
CA TRP A 237 -7.69 -23.27 -16.43
C TRP A 237 -8.18 -21.82 -16.51
N PHE A 238 -9.28 -21.53 -15.88
CA PHE A 238 -9.87 -20.20 -15.84
C PHE A 238 -10.28 -19.84 -14.41
N ASP A 239 -10.39 -18.55 -14.16
CA ASP A 239 -10.92 -17.98 -12.94
C ASP A 239 -11.88 -16.85 -13.33
N VAL A 240 -13.15 -16.94 -12.90
CA VAL A 240 -14.17 -15.91 -13.13
C VAL A 240 -14.66 -15.44 -11.79
N PHE A 241 -14.67 -14.14 -11.57
CA PHE A 241 -15.03 -13.57 -10.28
C PHE A 241 -15.80 -12.27 -10.40
N ALA A 242 -16.55 -11.96 -9.35
CA ALA A 242 -17.17 -10.67 -9.10
C ALA A 242 -16.84 -10.21 -7.69
N GLY A 243 -16.71 -8.91 -7.52
CA GLY A 243 -16.39 -8.35 -6.21
C GLY A 243 -17.01 -7.00 -5.96
N TYR A 244 -17.07 -6.65 -4.68
CA TYR A 244 -17.58 -5.38 -4.19
C TYR A 244 -16.66 -4.82 -3.12
N LYS A 245 -16.31 -3.55 -3.27
CA LYS A 245 -15.39 -2.84 -2.40
C LYS A 245 -16.01 -1.55 -1.87
N ILE A 246 -15.82 -1.28 -0.57
CA ILE A 246 -16.27 -0.06 0.12
C ILE A 246 -15.05 0.56 0.79
N THR A 247 -14.71 1.80 0.42
CA THR A 247 -13.61 2.53 1.02
C THR A 247 -14.08 3.92 1.45
N SER A 248 -13.77 4.31 2.66
CA SER A 248 -13.90 5.68 3.16
C SER A 248 -12.54 6.35 3.24
N ASP A 249 -12.52 7.66 3.10
CA ASP A 249 -11.29 8.45 3.02
C ASP A 249 -10.36 8.00 1.85
N ASP A 250 -10.95 7.53 0.75
CA ASP A 250 -10.19 7.11 -0.42
C ASP A 250 -9.47 8.29 -1.06
N VAL A 251 -8.41 8.01 -1.80
CA VAL A 251 -7.58 9.02 -2.44
C VAL A 251 -7.86 9.01 -3.94
N LEU A 252 -8.29 10.14 -4.47
CA LEU A 252 -8.36 10.36 -5.91
C LEU A 252 -7.23 11.27 -6.38
N PHE A 253 -6.81 11.07 -7.61
CA PHE A 253 -5.76 11.87 -8.22
C PHE A 253 -6.37 12.86 -9.22
N THR A 254 -6.08 14.13 -9.01
CA THR A 254 -6.42 15.21 -9.94
C THR A 254 -5.13 15.84 -10.48
N GLN A 255 -5.25 16.57 -11.55
CA GLN A 255 -4.15 17.35 -12.09
C GLN A 255 -4.27 18.80 -11.58
N SER A 256 -3.17 19.32 -11.08
CA SER A 256 -3.08 20.72 -10.67
C SER A 256 -1.81 21.35 -11.20
N ASP A 257 -1.89 22.62 -11.56
CA ASP A 257 -0.76 23.43 -11.94
C ASP A 257 -0.24 24.14 -10.70
N VAL A 258 1.03 23.91 -10.37
CA VAL A 258 1.69 24.57 -9.25
C VAL A 258 2.60 25.68 -9.77
N TRP A 259 2.36 26.89 -9.28
CA TRP A 259 3.14 28.07 -9.61
C TRP A 259 3.95 28.50 -8.41
N SER A 260 5.27 28.57 -8.56
CA SER A 260 6.14 29.23 -7.61
C SER A 260 7.06 30.19 -8.34
N ALA A 261 7.67 31.12 -7.63
CA ALA A 261 8.60 32.10 -8.21
C ALA A 261 9.77 31.43 -8.98
N ASN A 262 10.08 30.19 -8.66
CA ASN A 262 11.24 29.46 -9.19
C ASN A 262 10.86 28.14 -9.89
N TYR A 263 9.58 27.80 -9.93
CA TYR A 263 9.14 26.52 -10.47
C TYR A 263 7.73 26.61 -11.02
N PHE A 264 7.54 26.13 -12.22
CA PHE A 264 6.24 25.91 -12.86
C PHE A 264 6.13 24.47 -13.30
N GLY A 265 5.06 23.79 -12.96
CA GLY A 265 4.84 22.43 -13.38
C GLY A 265 3.44 21.95 -13.09
N SER A 266 3.02 20.98 -13.86
CA SER A 266 1.78 20.25 -13.65
C SER A 266 2.09 18.98 -12.88
N PHE A 267 1.38 18.79 -11.77
CA PHE A 267 1.52 17.62 -10.90
C PHE A 267 0.19 16.91 -10.77
N SER A 268 0.27 15.64 -10.44
CA SER A 268 -0.86 14.95 -9.88
C SER A 268 -0.99 15.31 -8.40
N VAL A 269 -2.16 15.74 -7.99
CA VAL A 269 -2.49 16.06 -6.61
C VAL A 269 -3.43 14.98 -6.10
N ALA A 270 -3.17 14.48 -4.91
CA ALA A 270 -4.06 13.55 -4.24
C ALA A 270 -5.12 14.32 -3.46
N GLU A 271 -6.38 14.01 -3.69
CA GLU A 271 -7.51 14.54 -2.93
C GLU A 271 -8.02 13.45 -1.98
N PRO A 272 -7.84 13.62 -0.66
CA PRO A 272 -8.28 12.67 0.34
C PRO A 272 -9.77 12.85 0.69
N GLY A 273 -10.33 11.90 1.44
CA GLY A 273 -11.63 12.04 2.09
C GLY A 273 -12.83 11.71 1.22
N ILE A 274 -12.64 10.95 0.16
CA ILE A 274 -13.71 10.54 -0.75
C ILE A 274 -14.21 9.14 -0.37
N ASP A 275 -15.52 8.97 -0.27
CA ASP A 275 -16.13 7.65 -0.09
C ASP A 275 -16.37 6.99 -1.45
N THR A 276 -15.79 5.82 -1.64
CA THR A 276 -15.93 5.05 -2.89
C THR A 276 -16.63 3.72 -2.67
N LYS A 277 -17.43 3.32 -3.65
CA LYS A 277 -18.06 2.01 -3.75
C LYS A 277 -17.80 1.48 -5.15
N GLN A 278 -17.19 0.31 -5.22
CA GLN A 278 -16.78 -0.28 -6.48
C GLN A 278 -17.41 -1.66 -6.64
N LEU A 279 -18.04 -1.89 -7.78
CA LEU A 279 -18.45 -3.22 -8.25
C LEU A 279 -17.53 -3.59 -9.42
N PHE A 280 -16.94 -4.77 -9.37
CA PHE A 280 -16.05 -5.22 -10.42
C PHE A 280 -16.31 -6.69 -10.78
N VAL A 281 -16.01 -7.04 -12.00
CA VAL A 281 -16.02 -8.41 -12.51
C VAL A 281 -14.72 -8.65 -13.26
N GLY A 282 -14.24 -9.89 -13.26
CA GLY A 282 -13.01 -10.23 -13.94
C GLY A 282 -12.98 -11.70 -14.35
N ALA A 283 -12.12 -11.99 -15.30
CA ALA A 283 -11.78 -13.33 -15.73
C ALA A 283 -10.28 -13.42 -16.08
N ASN A 284 -9.64 -14.52 -15.69
CA ASN A 284 -8.23 -14.82 -15.95
C ASN A 284 -8.09 -16.15 -16.71
#